data_8c55bfcc1ee901e18df8b557661a6b1c
#
_entry.id   8c55bfcc1ee901e18df8b557661a6b1c
#
_cell.length_a   1.000
_cell.length_b   1.000
_cell.length_c   1.000
_cell.angle_alpha   90.00
_cell.angle_beta   90.00
_cell.angle_gamma   90.00
#
_symmetry.space_group_name_H-M   'P 1'
#
loop_
_entity.id
_entity.type
_entity.pdbx_description
1 polymer ?
#
loop_
_entity_poly.entity_id
_entity_poly.type
_entity_poly.pdbx_seq_one_letter_code
_entity_poly.pdbx_strand_id
1 'polypeptide(L)'
;MIPFATIVNKSVSVDSLTTEQLKGIFAGKITNWKEVGGDDEDIVVITRSFGSGTRVNYQAKALGGGDIVKKEKNYKEVGSSGDMKTAVATTPNSIGYIDLTYISGKDIKAVKHNGVEASVENVINGKYKIWSYGYYMTKGQPTGATKAFIEYVQSKKFQEGSLKKLKFIPISAMK
;
A
#
# COMPACT_ATOMS: atom_id res chain seq x y z
N MET A 1 10.32 -3.05 -8.04
CA MET A 1 9.54 -3.48 -6.85
C MET A 1 8.62 -2.36 -6.43
N ILE A 2 7.53 -2.69 -5.77
CA ILE A 2 6.43 -1.79 -5.43
C ILE A 2 6.26 -1.80 -3.92
N PRO A 3 6.61 -0.73 -3.19
CA PRO A 3 6.28 -0.58 -1.77
C PRO A 3 4.81 -0.22 -1.58
N PHE A 4 4.18 -0.75 -0.53
CA PHE A 4 2.82 -0.41 -0.13
C PHE A 4 2.85 0.27 1.23
N ALA A 5 1.97 1.24 1.44
CA ALA A 5 1.86 1.95 2.70
C ALA A 5 0.42 1.92 3.22
N THR A 6 0.27 1.88 4.52
CA THR A 6 -0.97 2.25 5.19
C THR A 6 -1.14 3.76 5.08
N ILE A 7 -2.32 4.20 4.67
CA ILE A 7 -2.67 5.61 4.58
C ILE A 7 -3.92 5.91 5.41
N VAL A 8 -3.97 7.11 5.96
CA VAL A 8 -5.13 7.61 6.69
C VAL A 8 -5.53 8.99 6.18
N ASN A 9 -6.78 9.38 6.43
CA ASN A 9 -7.22 10.75 6.22
C ASN A 9 -6.42 11.71 7.12
N LYS A 10 -6.25 12.96 6.67
CA LYS A 10 -5.53 14.00 7.44
C LYS A 10 -6.11 14.28 8.82
N SER A 11 -7.40 13.95 9.06
CA SER A 11 -8.05 14.11 10.36
C SER A 11 -7.55 13.15 11.43
N VAL A 12 -6.89 12.03 11.03
CA VAL A 12 -6.42 11.00 11.96
C VAL A 12 -5.12 11.44 12.62
N SER A 13 -5.08 11.47 13.95
CA SER A 13 -3.90 11.89 14.75
C SER A 13 -2.82 10.81 14.87
N VAL A 14 -3.16 9.52 14.62
CA VAL A 14 -2.23 8.39 14.76
C VAL A 14 -1.13 8.41 13.71
N ASP A 15 0.13 8.27 14.12
CA ASP A 15 1.31 8.31 13.25
C ASP A 15 1.99 6.95 13.02
N SER A 16 1.69 5.96 13.87
CA SER A 16 2.26 4.63 13.77
C SER A 16 1.26 3.58 14.22
N LEU A 17 1.22 2.45 13.51
CA LEU A 17 0.40 1.29 13.88
C LEU A 17 1.26 0.03 13.85
N THR A 18 1.03 -0.85 14.82
CA THR A 18 1.66 -2.17 14.82
C THR A 18 0.93 -3.13 13.88
N THR A 19 1.57 -4.24 13.53
CA THR A 19 0.95 -5.31 12.76
C THR A 19 -0.34 -5.81 13.41
N GLU A 20 -0.36 -5.97 14.72
CA GLU A 20 -1.53 -6.47 15.46
C GLU A 20 -2.66 -5.43 15.49
N GLN A 21 -2.33 -4.14 15.63
CA GLN A 21 -3.33 -3.07 15.52
C GLN A 21 -3.94 -3.02 14.13
N LEU A 22 -3.13 -3.10 13.07
CA LEU A 22 -3.63 -3.16 11.69
C LEU A 22 -4.52 -4.37 11.46
N LYS A 23 -4.11 -5.57 11.92
CA LYS A 23 -4.97 -6.77 11.88
C LYS A 23 -6.30 -6.54 12.59
N GLY A 24 -6.26 -5.96 13.78
CA GLY A 24 -7.46 -5.66 14.57
C GLY A 24 -8.41 -4.71 13.83
N ILE A 25 -7.88 -3.65 13.25
CA ILE A 25 -8.66 -2.66 12.49
C ILE A 25 -9.29 -3.30 11.24
N PHE A 26 -8.49 -3.96 10.39
CA PHE A 26 -9.01 -4.54 9.15
C PHE A 26 -9.91 -5.76 9.38
N ALA A 27 -9.73 -6.48 10.48
CA ALA A 27 -10.66 -7.53 10.91
C ALA A 27 -11.91 -6.97 11.62
N GLY A 28 -11.99 -5.64 11.84
CA GLY A 28 -13.10 -4.98 12.52
C GLY A 28 -13.24 -5.33 14.01
N LYS A 29 -12.13 -5.70 14.65
CA LYS A 29 -12.02 -5.91 16.11
C LYS A 29 -11.69 -4.60 16.82
N ILE A 30 -10.91 -3.74 16.23
CA ILE A 30 -10.60 -2.37 16.65
C ILE A 30 -11.44 -1.46 15.74
N THR A 31 -12.34 -0.69 16.32
CA THR A 31 -13.34 0.10 15.57
C THR A 31 -13.29 1.59 15.88
N ASN A 32 -12.52 1.98 16.88
CA ASN A 32 -12.36 3.37 17.29
C ASN A 32 -10.87 3.72 17.40
N TRP A 33 -10.50 4.91 16.93
CA TRP A 33 -9.10 5.36 16.93
C TRP A 33 -8.50 5.47 18.33
N LYS A 34 -9.29 5.73 19.37
CA LYS A 34 -8.81 5.77 20.77
C LYS A 34 -8.19 4.46 21.24
N GLU A 35 -8.61 3.31 20.68
CA GLU A 35 -8.07 1.99 21.01
C GLU A 35 -6.61 1.83 20.57
N VAL A 36 -6.14 2.72 19.70
CA VAL A 36 -4.77 2.72 19.18
C VAL A 36 -4.03 4.04 19.44
N GLY A 37 -4.53 4.84 20.39
CA GLY A 37 -3.89 6.08 20.85
C GLY A 37 -4.26 7.33 20.05
N GLY A 38 -5.32 7.28 19.27
CA GLY A 38 -5.91 8.42 18.56
C GLY A 38 -7.09 9.05 19.30
N ASP A 39 -7.85 9.87 18.57
CA ASP A 39 -9.03 10.56 19.07
C ASP A 39 -10.19 9.58 19.24
N ASP A 40 -11.23 9.97 20.03
CA ASP A 40 -12.45 9.16 20.23
C ASP A 40 -13.39 9.28 19.02
N GLU A 41 -12.96 8.64 17.91
CA GLU A 41 -13.64 8.67 16.62
C GLU A 41 -13.66 7.27 16.00
N ASP A 42 -14.77 6.94 15.35
CA ASP A 42 -14.94 5.66 14.69
C ASP A 42 -14.03 5.52 13.46
N ILE A 43 -13.40 4.37 13.31
CA ILE A 43 -12.54 4.05 12.16
C ILE A 43 -13.40 3.70 10.94
N VAL A 44 -13.16 4.36 9.82
CA VAL A 44 -13.73 3.99 8.52
C VAL A 44 -12.71 3.21 7.71
N VAL A 45 -12.94 1.94 7.49
CA VAL A 45 -12.04 1.07 6.71
C VAL A 45 -12.35 1.18 5.22
N ILE A 46 -11.35 1.57 4.43
CA ILE A 46 -11.45 1.59 2.97
C ILE A 46 -10.49 0.52 2.41
N THR A 47 -11.03 -0.40 1.63
CA THR A 47 -10.27 -1.50 1.04
C THR A 47 -10.44 -1.57 -0.46
N ARG A 48 -9.67 -2.43 -1.09
CA ARG A 48 -9.77 -2.75 -2.52
C ARG A 48 -10.67 -3.96 -2.73
N SER A 49 -11.38 -3.97 -3.85
CA SER A 49 -12.19 -5.13 -4.27
C SER A 49 -11.34 -6.41 -4.44
N PHE A 50 -12.00 -7.56 -4.43
CA PHE A 50 -11.35 -8.85 -4.73
C PHE A 50 -10.67 -8.80 -6.11
N GLY A 51 -9.56 -9.53 -6.25
CA GLY A 51 -8.74 -9.51 -7.45
C GLY A 51 -7.69 -8.39 -7.50
N SER A 52 -7.71 -7.43 -6.57
CA SER A 52 -6.66 -6.42 -6.47
C SER A 52 -5.34 -7.01 -5.99
N GLY A 53 -4.29 -6.90 -6.82
CA GLY A 53 -2.93 -7.29 -6.44
C GLY A 53 -2.40 -6.50 -5.24
N THR A 54 -2.76 -5.20 -5.12
CA THR A 54 -2.43 -4.38 -3.94
C THR A 54 -3.05 -4.95 -2.67
N ARG A 55 -4.34 -5.37 -2.72
CA ARG A 55 -5.03 -6.02 -1.59
C ARG A 55 -4.32 -7.30 -1.16
N VAL A 56 -4.07 -8.21 -2.10
CA VAL A 56 -3.41 -9.50 -1.82
C VAL A 56 -2.05 -9.29 -1.17
N ASN A 57 -1.23 -8.42 -1.74
CA ASN A 57 0.11 -8.14 -1.21
C ASN A 57 0.06 -7.44 0.16
N TYR A 58 -0.85 -6.49 0.35
CA TYR A 58 -1.00 -5.81 1.62
C TYR A 58 -1.48 -6.77 2.73
N GLN A 59 -2.47 -7.62 2.46
CA GLN A 59 -2.91 -8.67 3.39
C GLN A 59 -1.76 -9.59 3.79
N ALA A 60 -0.99 -10.08 2.83
CA ALA A 60 0.11 -10.98 3.09
C ALA A 60 1.25 -10.32 3.89
N LYS A 61 1.62 -9.08 3.55
CA LYS A 61 2.83 -8.42 4.06
C LYS A 61 2.58 -7.52 5.28
N ALA A 62 1.50 -6.75 5.27
CA ALA A 62 1.18 -5.82 6.36
C ALA A 62 0.31 -6.46 7.44
N LEU A 63 -0.62 -7.33 7.06
CA LEU A 63 -1.53 -8.01 7.98
C LEU A 63 -1.09 -9.44 8.30
N GLY A 64 0.09 -9.87 7.85
CA GLY A 64 0.60 -11.23 8.11
C GLY A 64 -0.39 -12.34 7.68
N GLY A 65 -1.11 -12.13 6.58
CA GLY A 65 -2.16 -13.03 6.09
C GLY A 65 -3.53 -12.85 6.75
N GLY A 66 -3.69 -11.83 7.62
CA GLY A 66 -4.96 -11.55 8.28
C GLY A 66 -6.06 -11.10 7.30
N ASP A 67 -7.30 -11.40 7.63
CA ASP A 67 -8.45 -11.07 6.80
C ASP A 67 -8.85 -9.60 6.88
N ILE A 68 -9.42 -9.12 5.77
CA ILE A 68 -10.14 -7.85 5.72
C ILE A 68 -11.63 -8.18 5.75
N VAL A 69 -12.27 -7.92 6.89
CA VAL A 69 -13.66 -8.30 7.11
C VAL A 69 -14.58 -7.18 6.67
N LYS A 70 -15.55 -7.52 5.81
CA LYS A 70 -16.60 -6.60 5.42
C LYS A 70 -17.52 -6.32 6.61
N LYS A 71 -17.67 -5.06 6.98
CA LYS A 71 -18.63 -4.58 7.98
C LYS A 71 -19.77 -3.85 7.30
N GLU A 72 -20.95 -3.88 7.89
CA GLU A 72 -22.11 -3.14 7.37
C GLU A 72 -21.95 -1.63 7.54
N LYS A 73 -21.28 -1.21 8.62
CA LYS A 73 -20.98 0.20 8.91
C LYS A 73 -19.51 0.46 8.80
N ASN A 74 -19.15 1.69 8.41
CA ASN A 74 -17.77 2.17 8.39
C ASN A 74 -16.83 1.33 7.52
N TYR A 75 -17.34 0.81 6.39
CA TYR A 75 -16.59 0.00 5.43
C TYR A 75 -16.91 0.44 3.99
N LYS A 76 -15.87 0.59 3.17
CA LYS A 76 -16.00 0.95 1.76
C LYS A 76 -15.04 0.15 0.90
N GLU A 77 -15.52 -0.35 -0.24
CA GLU A 77 -14.67 -0.96 -1.27
C GLU A 77 -14.47 -0.02 -2.46
N VAL A 78 -13.24 -0.02 -3.02
CA VAL A 78 -12.87 0.77 -4.19
C VAL A 78 -12.14 -0.06 -5.23
N GLY A 79 -12.32 0.28 -6.51
CA GLY A 79 -11.82 -0.50 -7.65
C GLY A 79 -10.34 -0.26 -7.97
N SER A 80 -9.82 0.95 -7.77
CA SER A 80 -8.47 1.33 -8.19
C SER A 80 -7.64 2.00 -7.08
N SER A 81 -6.32 2.14 -7.29
CA SER A 81 -5.45 2.88 -6.39
C SER A 81 -5.77 4.39 -6.40
N GLY A 82 -6.19 4.94 -7.53
CA GLY A 82 -6.67 6.32 -7.61
C GLY A 82 -7.92 6.55 -6.75
N ASP A 83 -8.91 5.64 -6.85
CA ASP A 83 -10.13 5.69 -6.03
C ASP A 83 -9.81 5.55 -4.54
N MET A 84 -8.84 4.69 -4.18
CA MET A 84 -8.37 4.55 -2.80
C MET A 84 -7.84 5.87 -2.25
N LYS A 85 -6.96 6.54 -3.00
CA LYS A 85 -6.43 7.84 -2.63
C LYS A 85 -7.55 8.87 -2.42
N THR A 86 -8.46 8.99 -3.38
CA THR A 86 -9.59 9.92 -3.32
C THR A 86 -10.52 9.60 -2.15
N ALA A 87 -10.86 8.33 -1.96
CA ALA A 87 -11.78 7.92 -0.90
C ALA A 87 -11.20 8.20 0.49
N VAL A 88 -9.91 7.91 0.73
CA VAL A 88 -9.26 8.24 2.00
C VAL A 88 -9.14 9.74 2.20
N ALA A 89 -8.80 10.50 1.16
CA ALA A 89 -8.69 11.96 1.23
C ALA A 89 -10.03 12.66 1.60
N THR A 90 -11.14 12.11 1.12
CA THR A 90 -12.47 12.72 1.28
C THR A 90 -13.32 12.14 2.42
N THR A 91 -12.87 11.05 3.05
CA THR A 91 -13.60 10.40 4.15
C THR A 91 -12.85 10.66 5.47
N PRO A 92 -13.35 11.49 6.38
CA PRO A 92 -12.75 11.67 7.70
C PRO A 92 -12.61 10.35 8.46
N ASN A 93 -11.60 10.27 9.31
CA ASN A 93 -11.32 9.13 10.19
C ASN A 93 -11.08 7.80 9.46
N SER A 94 -10.79 7.86 8.14
CA SER A 94 -10.59 6.67 7.33
C SER A 94 -9.15 6.17 7.31
N ILE A 95 -9.04 4.84 7.13
CA ILE A 95 -7.80 4.11 6.90
C ILE A 95 -7.91 3.29 5.62
N GLY A 96 -6.83 3.21 4.87
CA GLY A 96 -6.69 2.38 3.69
C GLY A 96 -5.24 2.00 3.42
N TYR A 97 -4.96 1.49 2.24
CA TYR A 97 -3.61 1.13 1.82
C TYR A 97 -3.42 1.35 0.33
N ILE A 98 -2.21 1.75 -0.06
CA ILE A 98 -1.92 2.13 -1.44
C ILE A 98 -0.44 1.88 -1.74
N ASP A 99 -0.07 1.80 -3.02
CA ASP A 99 1.34 1.83 -3.36
C ASP A 99 1.95 3.25 -3.20
N LEU A 100 3.22 3.27 -2.82
CA LEU A 100 3.94 4.48 -2.45
C LEU A 100 3.97 5.53 -3.58
N THR A 101 3.80 5.09 -4.84
CA THR A 101 3.80 5.95 -6.02
C THR A 101 2.64 6.95 -6.03
N TYR A 102 1.51 6.60 -5.38
CA TYR A 102 0.32 7.45 -5.30
C TYR A 102 0.34 8.45 -4.14
N ILE A 103 1.28 8.30 -3.19
CA ILE A 103 1.32 9.17 -2.02
C ILE A 103 1.92 10.53 -2.40
N SER A 104 1.03 11.49 -2.56
CA SER A 104 1.36 12.89 -2.83
C SER A 104 0.22 13.79 -2.35
N GLY A 105 0.54 15.04 -2.01
CA GLY A 105 -0.44 16.01 -1.47
C GLY A 105 -0.50 15.98 0.06
N LYS A 106 -1.46 16.74 0.62
CA LYS A 106 -1.62 16.95 2.08
C LYS A 106 -2.91 16.34 2.64
N ASP A 107 -3.73 15.71 1.79
CA ASP A 107 -5.06 15.23 2.19
C ASP A 107 -5.04 13.81 2.75
N ILE A 108 -3.96 13.08 2.48
CA ILE A 108 -3.69 11.77 3.06
C ILE A 108 -2.32 11.76 3.72
N LYS A 109 -2.18 10.94 4.75
CA LYS A 109 -0.96 10.75 5.51
C LYS A 109 -0.58 9.26 5.50
N ALA A 110 0.69 8.95 5.24
CA ALA A 110 1.21 7.60 5.43
C ALA A 110 1.50 7.37 6.92
N VAL A 111 1.06 6.24 7.44
CA VAL A 111 1.29 5.81 8.82
C VAL A 111 2.47 4.85 8.86
N LYS A 112 3.34 5.01 9.84
CA LYS A 112 4.47 4.09 10.08
C LYS A 112 3.95 2.70 10.43
N HIS A 113 4.64 1.68 9.95
CA HIS A 113 4.37 0.28 10.31
C HIS A 113 5.41 -0.19 11.33
N ASN A 114 4.98 -0.54 12.53
CA ASN A 114 5.88 -0.87 13.65
C ASN A 114 6.98 0.19 13.87
N GLY A 115 6.61 1.46 13.77
CA GLY A 115 7.54 2.59 13.91
C GLY A 115 8.40 2.90 12.67
N VAL A 116 8.32 2.08 11.60
CA VAL A 116 9.12 2.24 10.39
C VAL A 116 8.33 2.94 9.29
N GLU A 117 8.87 3.99 8.71
CA GLU A 117 8.27 4.73 7.61
C GLU A 117 8.31 3.94 6.30
N ALA A 118 7.21 4.00 5.53
CA ALA A 118 7.14 3.49 4.17
C ALA A 118 7.95 4.39 3.24
N SER A 119 9.19 4.03 2.98
CA SER A 119 10.09 4.75 2.07
C SER A 119 10.89 3.79 1.21
N VAL A 120 11.35 4.29 0.05
CA VAL A 120 12.25 3.54 -0.84
C VAL A 120 13.51 3.13 -0.10
N GLU A 121 14.09 4.04 0.69
CA GLU A 121 15.29 3.78 1.47
C GLU A 121 15.09 2.66 2.49
N ASN A 122 13.99 2.72 3.27
CA ASN A 122 13.69 1.71 4.27
C ASN A 122 13.38 0.33 3.68
N VAL A 123 12.89 0.26 2.44
CA VAL A 123 12.75 -1.01 1.73
C VAL A 123 14.12 -1.55 1.32
N ILE A 124 14.97 -0.73 0.72
CA ILE A 124 16.30 -1.14 0.25
C ILE A 124 17.19 -1.63 1.41
N ASN A 125 17.13 -0.96 2.56
CA ASN A 125 17.91 -1.36 3.75
C ASN A 125 17.25 -2.46 4.60
N GLY A 126 16.11 -3.02 4.12
CA GLY A 126 15.40 -4.13 4.75
C GLY A 126 14.60 -3.79 6.01
N LYS A 127 14.51 -2.51 6.41
CA LYS A 127 13.74 -2.07 7.57
C LYS A 127 12.23 -2.12 7.32
N TYR A 128 11.78 -1.77 6.11
CA TYR A 128 10.37 -1.82 5.71
C TYR A 128 10.11 -3.02 4.80
N LYS A 129 9.24 -3.94 5.22
CA LYS A 129 9.03 -5.24 4.54
C LYS A 129 7.74 -5.34 3.73
N ILE A 130 6.93 -4.26 3.66
CA ILE A 130 5.65 -4.27 2.95
C ILE A 130 5.87 -3.81 1.52
N TRP A 131 6.34 -4.72 0.69
CA TRP A 131 6.59 -4.51 -0.73
C TRP A 131 6.44 -5.81 -1.52
N SER A 132 6.30 -5.72 -2.84
CA SER A 132 6.21 -6.86 -3.74
C SER A 132 6.93 -6.59 -5.06
N TYR A 133 7.21 -7.65 -5.80
CA TYR A 133 7.61 -7.54 -7.20
C TYR A 133 6.40 -7.23 -8.09
N GLY A 134 6.61 -6.43 -9.14
CA GLY A 134 5.73 -6.42 -10.31
C GLY A 134 6.21 -7.47 -11.31
N TYR A 135 5.28 -8.23 -11.86
CA TYR A 135 5.58 -9.28 -12.83
C TYR A 135 4.91 -9.00 -14.16
N TYR A 136 5.61 -9.31 -15.24
CA TYR A 136 5.04 -9.48 -16.57
C TYR A 136 4.82 -10.96 -16.82
N MET A 137 3.63 -11.33 -17.27
CA MET A 137 3.29 -12.71 -17.59
C MET A 137 3.03 -12.82 -19.09
N THR A 138 3.62 -13.83 -19.75
CA THR A 138 3.42 -14.13 -21.17
C THR A 138 3.03 -15.58 -21.34
N LYS A 139 2.23 -15.88 -22.36
CA LYS A 139 1.96 -17.27 -22.76
C LYS A 139 3.16 -17.77 -23.58
N GLY A 140 4.03 -18.56 -22.96
CA GLY A 140 5.29 -19.01 -23.55
C GLY A 140 6.36 -17.93 -23.58
N GLN A 141 7.42 -18.15 -24.35
CA GLN A 141 8.53 -17.20 -24.49
C GLN A 141 8.08 -15.94 -25.24
N PRO A 142 8.40 -14.74 -24.71
CA PRO A 142 8.02 -13.51 -25.38
C PRO A 142 8.79 -13.33 -26.70
N THR A 143 8.11 -12.88 -27.74
CA THR A 143 8.68 -12.59 -29.07
C THR A 143 8.25 -11.20 -29.55
N GLY A 144 8.87 -10.69 -30.61
CA GLY A 144 8.51 -9.44 -31.27
C GLY A 144 8.45 -8.25 -30.31
N ALA A 145 7.38 -7.44 -30.43
CA ALA A 145 7.18 -6.23 -29.63
C ALA A 145 7.08 -6.52 -28.10
N THR A 146 6.46 -7.64 -27.73
CA THR A 146 6.36 -8.05 -26.31
C THR A 146 7.75 -8.27 -25.71
N LYS A 147 8.63 -8.97 -26.44
CA LYS A 147 10.02 -9.19 -26.01
C LYS A 147 10.77 -7.86 -25.88
N ALA A 148 10.71 -7.02 -26.90
CA ALA A 148 11.37 -5.71 -26.92
C ALA A 148 10.89 -4.81 -25.75
N PHE A 149 9.58 -4.81 -25.44
CA PHE A 149 9.02 -4.08 -24.30
C PHE A 149 9.58 -4.58 -22.97
N ILE A 150 9.58 -5.90 -22.74
CA ILE A 150 10.11 -6.50 -21.51
C ILE A 150 11.60 -6.18 -21.34
N GLU A 151 12.40 -6.32 -22.41
CA GLU A 151 13.83 -5.98 -22.40
C GLU A 151 14.05 -4.50 -22.09
N TYR A 152 13.24 -3.61 -22.69
CA TYR A 152 13.30 -2.18 -22.41
C TYR A 152 13.02 -1.86 -20.94
N VAL A 153 11.93 -2.39 -20.35
CA VAL A 153 11.60 -2.10 -18.94
C VAL A 153 12.57 -2.73 -17.95
N GLN A 154 13.31 -3.77 -18.36
CA GLN A 154 14.38 -4.37 -17.58
C GLN A 154 15.73 -3.67 -17.78
N SER A 155 15.86 -2.84 -18.81
CA SER A 155 17.11 -2.15 -19.12
C SER A 155 17.55 -1.21 -17.98
N LYS A 156 18.86 -1.05 -17.80
CA LYS A 156 19.45 -0.10 -16.84
C LYS A 156 18.90 1.31 -17.04
N LYS A 157 18.77 1.76 -18.30
CA LYS A 157 18.21 3.08 -18.65
C LYS A 157 16.83 3.31 -18.08
N PHE A 158 15.92 2.33 -18.20
CA PHE A 158 14.57 2.45 -17.65
C PHE A 158 14.56 2.31 -16.13
N GLN A 159 15.25 1.32 -15.60
CA GLN A 159 15.30 0.99 -14.17
C GLN A 159 15.88 2.13 -13.32
N GLU A 160 16.98 2.75 -13.76
CA GLU A 160 17.64 3.84 -13.06
C GLU A 160 17.09 5.22 -13.41
N GLY A 161 16.34 5.34 -14.50
CA GLY A 161 15.72 6.56 -14.98
C GLY A 161 14.26 6.70 -14.57
N SER A 162 13.36 6.34 -15.47
CA SER A 162 11.91 6.55 -15.35
C SER A 162 11.31 5.80 -14.15
N LEU A 163 11.76 4.58 -13.88
CA LEU A 163 11.25 3.77 -12.78
C LEU A 163 11.48 4.44 -11.41
N LYS A 164 12.69 4.95 -11.17
CA LYS A 164 13.04 5.66 -9.92
C LYS A 164 12.23 6.96 -9.76
N LYS A 165 12.02 7.72 -10.82
CA LYS A 165 11.22 8.95 -10.80
C LYS A 165 9.78 8.69 -10.34
N LEU A 166 9.24 7.51 -10.63
CA LEU A 166 7.92 7.06 -10.22
C LEU A 166 7.90 6.43 -8.81
N LYS A 167 9.00 6.53 -8.04
CA LYS A 167 9.15 5.94 -6.69
C LYS A 167 9.08 4.39 -6.66
N PHE A 168 9.26 3.72 -7.79
CA PHE A 168 9.49 2.29 -7.83
C PHE A 168 10.96 1.97 -7.53
N ILE A 169 11.19 0.78 -7.02
CA ILE A 169 12.55 0.34 -6.66
C ILE A 169 13.08 -0.55 -7.79
N PRO A 170 14.25 -0.23 -8.39
CA PRO A 170 14.91 -1.09 -9.37
C PRO A 170 15.23 -2.47 -8.79
N ILE A 171 15.21 -3.51 -9.62
CA ILE A 171 15.57 -4.87 -9.22
C ILE A 171 17.01 -4.92 -8.70
N SER A 172 17.91 -4.15 -9.32
CA SER A 172 19.33 -4.06 -8.96
C SER A 172 19.60 -3.41 -7.59
N ALA A 173 18.61 -2.75 -6.99
CA ALA A 173 18.77 -2.09 -5.68
C ALA A 173 18.63 -3.05 -4.49
N MET A 174 18.09 -4.25 -4.71
CA MET A 174 18.01 -5.29 -3.68
C MET A 174 19.12 -6.30 -3.93
N LYS A 175 20.09 -6.30 -3.08
CA LYS A 175 21.20 -7.28 -3.07
C LYS A 175 20.83 -8.50 -2.25
#